data_357275204d6b6d469910d90ff85174b0
#
_entry.id   357275204d6b6d469910d90ff85174b0
#
_cell.length_a   1.000
_cell.length_b   1.000
_cell.length_c   1.000
_cell.angle_alpha   90.00
_cell.angle_beta   90.00
_cell.angle_gamma   90.00
#
_symmetry.space_group_name_H-M   'P 1'
#
loop_
_entity.id
_entity.type
_entity.pdbx_description
1 polymer ?
#
loop_
_entity_poly.entity_id
_entity_poly.type
_entity_poly.pdbx_seq_one_letter_code
_entity_poly.pdbx_strand_id
1 'polypeptide(L)' 'VLRADAERRAADARVAATHALVRLDVQRAFNAAETNRARVAYLEREYLTAARESRDIVLESYRLGVANL' A
#
# COMPACT_ATOMS: atom_id res chain seq x y z
N VAL A 1 -36.75 22.72 -28.20
CA VAL A 1 -37.17 22.11 -26.93
C VAL A 1 -36.57 20.71 -26.79
N LEU A 2 -36.81 19.82 -27.75
CA LEU A 2 -36.27 18.45 -27.74
C LEU A 2 -34.72 18.42 -27.77
N ARG A 3 -34.14 19.34 -28.53
CA ARG A 3 -32.67 19.44 -28.64
C ARG A 3 -32.05 19.91 -27.32
N ALA A 4 -32.70 20.89 -26.65
CA ALA A 4 -32.22 21.37 -25.36
C ALA A 4 -32.32 20.28 -24.29
N ASP A 5 -33.38 19.48 -24.29
CA ASP A 5 -33.52 18.33 -23.42
C ASP A 5 -32.47 17.27 -23.67
N ALA A 6 -32.19 16.96 -24.94
CA ALA A 6 -31.17 16.00 -25.30
C ALA A 6 -29.77 16.47 -24.88
N GLU A 7 -29.47 17.76 -25.07
CA GLU A 7 -28.19 18.34 -24.67
C GLU A 7 -28.03 18.31 -23.14
N ARG A 8 -29.09 18.59 -22.39
CA ARG A 8 -29.08 18.53 -20.93
C ARG A 8 -28.86 17.11 -20.45
N ARG A 9 -29.52 16.12 -21.03
CA ARG A 9 -29.36 14.71 -20.68
C ARG A 9 -27.95 14.26 -20.99
N ALA A 10 -27.39 14.69 -22.12
CA ALA A 10 -26.00 14.37 -22.48
C ALA A 10 -25.01 14.99 -21.47
N ALA A 11 -25.24 16.24 -21.06
CA ALA A 11 -24.41 16.90 -20.08
C ALA A 11 -24.50 16.20 -18.73
N ASP A 12 -25.71 15.83 -18.28
CA ASP A 12 -25.92 15.11 -17.03
C ASP A 12 -25.23 13.75 -17.08
N ALA A 13 -25.28 13.05 -18.21
CA ALA A 13 -24.62 11.77 -18.38
C ALA A 13 -23.09 11.92 -18.29
N ARG A 14 -22.53 12.98 -18.85
CA ARG A 14 -21.08 13.25 -18.76
C ARG A 14 -20.67 13.54 -17.32
N VAL A 15 -21.46 14.31 -16.60
CA VAL A 15 -21.20 14.58 -15.17
C VAL A 15 -21.23 13.29 -14.37
N ALA A 16 -22.25 12.45 -14.59
CA ALA A 16 -22.35 11.17 -13.92
C ALA A 16 -21.16 10.26 -14.23
N ALA A 17 -20.72 10.21 -15.50
CA ALA A 17 -19.57 9.43 -15.92
C ALA A 17 -18.28 9.95 -15.28
N THR A 18 -18.12 11.27 -15.22
CA THR A 18 -16.94 11.88 -14.56
C THR A 18 -16.92 11.55 -13.08
N HIS A 19 -18.07 11.64 -12.40
CA HIS A 19 -18.15 11.24 -10.99
C HIS A 19 -17.77 9.78 -10.78
N ALA A 20 -18.22 8.89 -11.66
CA ALA A 20 -17.89 7.48 -11.58
C ALA A 20 -16.39 7.23 -11.77
N LEU A 21 -15.76 7.94 -12.71
CA LEU A 21 -14.32 7.84 -12.95
C LEU A 21 -13.51 8.36 -11.76
N VAL A 22 -13.90 9.50 -11.20
CA VAL A 22 -13.23 10.07 -10.02
C VAL A 22 -13.34 9.11 -8.84
N ARG A 23 -14.53 8.55 -8.63
CA ARG A 23 -14.73 7.58 -7.55
C ARG A 23 -13.86 6.35 -7.72
N LEU A 24 -13.74 5.86 -8.96
CA LEU A 24 -12.89 4.71 -9.28
C LEU A 24 -11.42 5.04 -9.02
N ASP A 25 -10.97 6.23 -9.44
CA ASP A 25 -9.58 6.65 -9.24
C ASP A 25 -9.26 6.78 -7.75
N VAL A 26 -10.16 7.35 -6.96
CA VAL A 26 -10.00 7.45 -5.51
C VAL A 26 -9.93 6.07 -4.88
N GLN A 27 -10.80 5.15 -5.30
CA GLN A 27 -10.81 3.79 -4.79
C GLN A 27 -9.51 3.06 -5.12
N ARG A 28 -9.01 3.21 -6.34
CA ARG A 28 -7.73 2.63 -6.76
C ARG A 28 -6.57 3.19 -5.97
N ALA A 29 -6.54 4.50 -5.76
CA ALA A 29 -5.49 5.15 -4.97
C ALA A 29 -5.52 4.67 -3.51
N PHE A 30 -6.71 4.56 -2.92
CA PHE A 30 -6.88 4.05 -1.57
C PHE A 30 -6.38 2.61 -1.46
N ASN A 31 -6.78 1.76 -2.40
CA ASN A 31 -6.36 0.35 -2.40
C ASN A 31 -4.85 0.21 -2.58
N ALA A 32 -4.24 1.03 -3.44
CA ALA A 32 -2.78 1.04 -3.62
C ALA A 32 -2.07 1.48 -2.34
N ALA A 33 -2.58 2.49 -1.65
CA ALA A 33 -2.03 2.97 -0.38
C ALA A 33 -2.12 1.88 0.70
N GLU A 34 -3.24 1.19 0.80
CA GLU A 34 -3.41 0.10 1.75
C GLU A 34 -2.45 -1.06 1.47
N THR A 35 -2.30 -1.43 0.20
CA THR A 35 -1.37 -2.49 -0.21
C THR A 35 0.07 -2.11 0.12
N ASN A 36 0.47 -0.87 -0.16
CA ASN A 36 1.81 -0.40 0.14
C ASN A 36 2.07 -0.34 1.65
N ARG A 37 1.09 0.08 2.42
CA ARG A 37 1.18 0.09 3.88
C ARG A 37 1.40 -1.32 4.43
N ALA A 38 0.64 -2.30 3.95
CA ALA A 38 0.79 -3.70 4.37
C ALA A 38 2.17 -4.24 3.99
N ARG A 39 2.66 -3.89 2.81
CA ARG A 39 4.00 -4.29 2.35
C ARG A 39 5.09 -3.70 3.22
N VAL A 40 5.01 -2.41 3.54
CA VAL A 40 5.98 -1.76 4.43
C VAL A 40 5.98 -2.41 5.80
N ALA A 41 4.81 -2.66 6.37
CA ALA A 41 4.70 -3.33 7.67
C ALA A 41 5.32 -4.73 7.65
N TYR A 42 5.10 -5.48 6.57
CA TYR A 42 5.69 -6.79 6.38
C TYR A 42 7.22 -6.71 6.31
N LEU A 43 7.75 -5.79 5.49
CA LEU A 43 9.19 -5.62 5.33
C LEU A 43 9.85 -5.16 6.63
N GLU A 44 9.21 -4.31 7.39
CA GLU A 44 9.72 -3.89 8.70
C GLU A 44 9.83 -5.07 9.65
N ARG A 45 8.82 -5.93 9.71
CA ARG A 45 8.84 -7.12 10.56
C ARG A 45 9.93 -8.09 10.13
N GLU A 46 10.06 -8.32 8.82
CA GLU A 46 11.12 -9.21 8.28
C GLU A 46 12.50 -8.66 8.59
N TYR A 47 12.69 -7.35 8.42
CA TYR A 47 13.96 -6.70 8.72
C TYR A 47 14.32 -6.83 10.19
N LEU A 48 13.37 -6.56 11.08
CA LEU A 48 13.60 -6.65 12.53
C LEU A 48 13.89 -8.08 12.96
N THR A 49 13.18 -9.05 12.40
CA THR A 49 13.43 -10.46 12.67
C THR A 49 14.81 -10.86 12.24
N ALA A 50 15.22 -10.50 11.02
CA ALA A 50 16.55 -10.81 10.49
C ALA A 50 17.65 -10.12 11.31
N ALA A 51 17.43 -8.88 11.73
CA ALA A 51 18.39 -8.14 12.54
C ALA A 51 18.58 -8.80 13.92
N ARG A 52 17.50 -9.25 14.54
CA ARG A 52 17.54 -9.96 15.82
C ARG A 52 18.27 -11.28 15.70
N GLU A 53 17.96 -12.06 14.66
CA GLU A 53 18.66 -13.33 14.40
C GLU A 53 20.14 -13.12 14.19
N SER A 54 20.51 -12.12 13.41
CA SER A 54 21.90 -11.77 13.17
C SER A 54 22.61 -11.39 14.47
N ARG A 55 21.98 -10.58 15.29
CA ARG A 55 22.50 -10.21 16.60
C ARG A 55 22.70 -11.43 17.49
N ASP A 56 21.72 -12.32 17.54
CA ASP A 56 21.77 -13.51 18.38
C ASP A 56 22.91 -14.44 17.95
N ILE A 57 23.11 -14.59 16.64
CA ILE A 57 24.23 -15.38 16.09
C ILE A 57 25.57 -14.77 16.51
N VAL A 58 25.72 -13.46 16.39
CA VAL A 58 26.95 -12.76 16.77
C VAL A 58 27.23 -12.93 18.27
N LEU A 59 26.21 -12.74 19.11
CA LEU A 59 26.34 -12.91 20.54
C LEU A 59 26.71 -14.33 20.94
N GLU A 60 26.09 -15.33 20.29
CA GLU A 60 26.40 -16.73 20.54
C GLU A 60 27.84 -17.06 20.13
N SER A 61 28.25 -16.57 18.96
CA SER A 61 29.63 -16.74 18.48
C SER A 61 30.66 -16.12 19.45
N TYR A 62 30.31 -14.92 19.98
CA TYR A 62 31.18 -14.26 20.95
C TYR A 62 31.30 -15.06 22.25
N ARG A 63 30.16 -15.58 22.76
CA ARG A 63 30.13 -16.40 23.96
C ARG A 63 30.97 -17.65 23.80
N LEU A 64 30.80 -18.32 22.66
CA LEU A 64 31.60 -19.53 22.36
C LEU A 64 33.08 -19.22 22.22
N GLY A 65 33.44 -18.10 21.59
CA GLY A 65 34.82 -17.64 21.48
C GLY A 65 35.45 -17.34 22.82
N VAL A 66 34.72 -16.69 23.70
CA VAL A 66 35.21 -16.40 25.08
C VAL A 66 35.34 -17.67 25.88
N ALA A 67 34.40 -18.61 25.74
CA ALA A 67 34.47 -19.90 26.45
C ALA A 67 35.66 -20.75 26.05
N ASN A 68 36.17 -20.57 24.82
CA ASN A 68 37.32 -21.32 24.31
C ASN A 68 38.67 -20.68 24.64
N LEU A 69 38.63 -19.47 25.19
CA LEU A 69 39.84 -18.80 25.62
C LEU A 69 40.28 -19.33 27.00
#